data_c8dc92fdc458b40ef5c7528ef1f8ad27
#
_entry.id   c8dc92fdc458b40ef5c7528ef1f8ad27
#
_cell.length_a   1.000
_cell.length_b   1.000
_cell.length_c   1.000
_cell.angle_alpha   90.00
_cell.angle_beta   90.00
_cell.angle_gamma   90.00
#
_symmetry.space_group_name_H-M   'P 1'
#
loop_
_entity.id
_entity.type
_entity.pdbx_description
1 polymer ?
#
loop_
_entity_poly.entity_id
_entity_poly.type
_entity_poly.pdbx_seq_one_letter_code
_entity_poly.pdbx_strand_id
1 'polypeptide(L)'
;MTKQEKLHQVHDSFILGIDADDTLWENEALFYKIQDHFFELMSFWSEPPETNSVLLENERESIPTYGYGVTSFIRSMVITAIDISKGEIETKDISQIISWGDELINAPVELIPGIEEALMGLSDQYNLLLITKGDVLHQRAKVEKSGLSDFFWNIEVVGEKDADTYRMILKRYGIDP
;
A
#
# COMPACT_ATOMS: atom_id res chain seq x y z
N MET A 1 25.90 -13.25 -6.46
CA MET A 1 26.34 -11.94 -5.90
C MET A 1 25.66 -11.73 -4.57
N THR A 2 26.41 -11.44 -3.52
CA THR A 2 25.85 -11.14 -2.19
C THR A 2 25.26 -9.71 -2.17
N LYS A 3 24.35 -9.43 -1.23
CA LYS A 3 23.76 -8.09 -1.05
C LYS A 3 24.83 -7.00 -0.86
N GLN A 4 25.99 -7.37 -0.29
CA GLN A 4 27.15 -6.49 -0.14
C GLN A 4 27.90 -6.22 -1.45
N GLU A 5 27.96 -7.18 -2.36
CA GLU A 5 28.57 -6.99 -3.68
C GLU A 5 27.71 -6.08 -4.57
N LYS A 6 26.37 -6.13 -4.44
CA LYS A 6 25.46 -5.18 -5.09
C LYS A 6 25.62 -3.74 -4.57
N LEU A 7 25.90 -3.56 -3.28
CA LEU A 7 26.14 -2.23 -2.67
C LEU A 7 27.40 -1.51 -3.17
N HIS A 8 28.42 -2.25 -3.61
CA HIS A 8 29.67 -1.67 -4.12
C HIS A 8 29.61 -1.21 -5.59
N GLN A 9 28.59 -1.60 -6.35
CA GLN A 9 28.38 -1.13 -7.72
C GLN A 9 27.61 0.19 -7.84
N VAL A 10 27.10 0.74 -6.73
CA VAL A 10 26.25 1.94 -6.69
C VAL A 10 26.96 3.21 -7.15
N HIS A 11 28.31 3.25 -7.16
CA HIS A 11 29.04 4.47 -7.47
C HIS A 11 29.06 4.89 -8.94
N ASP A 12 28.70 3.99 -9.89
CA ASP A 12 28.74 4.27 -11.33
C ASP A 12 27.41 4.05 -12.07
N SER A 13 26.34 3.63 -11.39
CA SER A 13 25.06 3.30 -12.02
C SER A 13 23.95 4.24 -11.55
N PHE A 14 23.10 4.67 -12.48
CA PHE A 14 21.90 5.42 -12.14
C PHE A 14 20.96 4.58 -11.26
N ILE A 15 20.34 5.21 -10.27
CA ILE A 15 19.29 4.60 -9.46
C ILE A 15 17.94 4.95 -10.08
N LEU A 16 17.12 3.94 -10.31
CA LEU A 16 15.76 4.09 -10.78
C LEU A 16 14.78 3.77 -9.65
N GLY A 17 14.03 4.78 -9.20
CA GLY A 17 12.95 4.60 -8.24
C GLY A 17 11.70 4.06 -8.93
N ILE A 18 11.13 2.97 -8.40
CA ILE A 18 9.93 2.31 -8.95
C ILE A 18 8.88 2.24 -7.85
N ASP A 19 7.65 2.58 -8.17
CA ASP A 19 6.48 2.38 -7.32
C ASP A 19 6.06 0.90 -7.31
N ALA A 20 5.21 0.52 -6.36
CA ALA A 20 4.77 -0.86 -6.19
C ALA A 20 3.30 -1.07 -6.55
N ASP A 21 2.38 -0.57 -5.72
CA ASP A 21 0.95 -0.77 -5.85
C ASP A 21 0.42 -0.14 -7.15
N ASP A 22 -0.36 -0.90 -7.91
CA ASP A 22 -0.90 -0.54 -9.23
C ASP A 22 0.18 -0.14 -10.27
N THR A 23 1.44 -0.53 -9.99
CA THR A 23 2.60 -0.41 -10.88
C THR A 23 3.24 -1.77 -11.15
N LEU A 24 3.47 -2.57 -10.11
CA LEU A 24 4.03 -3.91 -10.21
C LEU A 24 2.97 -5.00 -10.07
N TRP A 25 1.94 -4.75 -9.31
CA TRP A 25 0.82 -5.67 -9.03
C TRP A 25 -0.47 -4.90 -8.81
N GLU A 26 -1.58 -5.58 -9.04
CA GLU A 26 -2.92 -5.08 -8.77
C GLU A 26 -3.14 -4.87 -7.26
N ASN A 27 -3.67 -3.73 -6.87
CA ASN A 27 -3.92 -3.39 -5.49
C ASN A 27 -5.29 -2.69 -5.27
N GLU A 28 -5.55 -1.61 -6.00
CA GLU A 28 -6.71 -0.74 -5.78
C GLU A 28 -8.04 -1.48 -5.97
N ALA A 29 -8.09 -2.43 -6.91
CA ALA A 29 -9.27 -3.24 -7.18
C ALA A 29 -9.74 -4.05 -5.96
N LEU A 30 -8.82 -4.53 -5.12
CA LEU A 30 -9.14 -5.25 -3.89
C LEU A 30 -9.80 -4.33 -2.86
N PHE A 31 -9.31 -3.11 -2.72
CA PHE A 31 -9.87 -2.11 -1.81
C PHE A 31 -11.27 -1.69 -2.25
N TYR A 32 -11.50 -1.46 -3.55
CA TYR A 32 -12.82 -1.15 -4.09
C TYR A 32 -13.82 -2.28 -3.83
N LYS A 33 -13.43 -3.53 -4.03
CA LYS A 33 -14.28 -4.68 -3.72
C LYS A 33 -14.73 -4.69 -2.25
N ILE A 34 -13.81 -4.45 -1.32
CA ILE A 34 -14.14 -4.37 0.11
C ILE A 34 -15.02 -3.16 0.41
N GLN A 35 -14.78 -2.03 -0.25
CA GLN A 35 -15.61 -0.83 -0.10
C GLN A 35 -17.05 -1.07 -0.59
N ASP A 36 -17.23 -1.80 -1.69
CA ASP A 36 -18.57 -2.18 -2.18
C ASP A 36 -19.28 -3.07 -1.16
N HIS A 37 -18.62 -4.08 -0.60
CA HIS A 37 -19.19 -4.91 0.47
C HIS A 37 -19.55 -4.06 1.71
N PHE A 38 -18.75 -3.06 2.03
CA PHE A 38 -19.04 -2.14 3.13
C PHE A 38 -20.29 -1.29 2.84
N PHE A 39 -20.46 -0.79 1.62
CA PHE A 39 -21.66 -0.06 1.23
C PHE A 39 -22.91 -0.95 1.28
N GLU A 40 -22.82 -2.20 0.86
CA GLU A 40 -23.91 -3.17 1.00
C GLU A 40 -24.26 -3.40 2.48
N LEU A 41 -23.26 -3.58 3.35
CA LEU A 41 -23.49 -3.73 4.78
C LEU A 41 -24.19 -2.52 5.40
N MET A 42 -23.81 -1.31 4.97
CA MET A 42 -24.36 -0.05 5.49
C MET A 42 -25.69 0.35 4.88
N SER A 43 -26.19 -0.33 3.86
CA SER A 43 -27.37 0.04 3.07
C SER A 43 -28.67 0.19 3.86
N PHE A 44 -28.77 -0.41 5.05
CA PHE A 44 -29.89 -0.23 5.97
C PHE A 44 -29.90 1.18 6.61
N TRP A 45 -28.74 1.78 6.84
CA TRP A 45 -28.59 3.06 7.56
C TRP A 45 -28.37 4.26 6.65
N SER A 46 -27.74 4.06 5.49
CA SER A 46 -27.37 5.16 4.59
C SER A 46 -27.19 4.67 3.14
N GLU A 47 -27.41 5.57 2.20
CA GLU A 47 -27.13 5.32 0.79
C GLU A 47 -25.61 5.37 0.50
N PRO A 48 -25.12 4.62 -0.51
CA PRO A 48 -23.68 4.54 -0.80
C PRO A 48 -22.96 5.89 -0.95
N PRO A 49 -23.52 6.93 -1.61
CA PRO A 49 -22.81 8.22 -1.73
C PRO A 49 -22.59 8.93 -0.39
N GLU A 50 -23.56 8.83 0.53
CA GLU A 50 -23.47 9.41 1.87
C GLU A 50 -22.47 8.62 2.72
N THR A 51 -22.56 7.28 2.70
CA THR A 51 -21.61 6.40 3.37
C THR A 51 -20.18 6.66 2.91
N ASN A 52 -19.96 6.82 1.59
CA ASN A 52 -18.66 7.14 1.03
C ASN A 52 -18.13 8.50 1.50
N SER A 53 -19.00 9.51 1.61
CA SER A 53 -18.61 10.84 2.09
C SER A 53 -18.07 10.78 3.52
N VAL A 54 -18.77 10.06 4.42
CA VAL A 54 -18.35 9.89 5.83
C VAL A 54 -17.09 9.03 5.91
N LEU A 55 -16.99 7.97 5.10
CA LEU A 55 -15.80 7.12 5.05
C LEU A 55 -14.55 7.93 4.65
N LEU A 56 -14.64 8.73 3.58
CA LEU A 56 -13.53 9.57 3.13
C LEU A 56 -13.11 10.62 4.18
N GLU A 57 -14.05 11.16 4.95
CA GLU A 57 -13.73 12.08 6.06
C GLU A 57 -12.95 11.34 7.16
N ASN A 58 -13.44 10.19 7.60
CA ASN A 58 -12.77 9.36 8.60
C ASN A 58 -11.38 8.86 8.15
N GLU A 59 -11.21 8.57 6.85
CA GLU A 59 -9.90 8.23 6.29
C GLU A 59 -8.93 9.41 6.36
N ARG A 60 -9.35 10.62 5.95
CA ARG A 60 -8.53 11.83 6.03
C ARG A 60 -8.08 12.15 7.45
N GLU A 61 -8.95 11.94 8.43
CA GLU A 61 -8.63 12.12 9.85
C GLU A 61 -7.68 11.03 10.39
N SER A 62 -7.77 9.82 9.84
CA SER A 62 -6.96 8.68 10.27
C SER A 62 -5.52 8.72 9.74
N ILE A 63 -5.33 9.15 8.50
CA ILE A 63 -4.04 9.14 7.80
C ILE A 63 -2.91 9.83 8.57
N PRO A 64 -3.08 11.03 9.17
CA PRO A 64 -1.99 11.70 9.89
C PRO A 64 -1.44 10.92 11.09
N THR A 65 -2.27 10.06 11.68
CA THR A 65 -1.91 9.29 12.89
C THR A 65 -1.51 7.85 12.58
N TYR A 66 -2.21 7.21 11.66
CA TYR A 66 -2.08 5.77 11.39
C TYR A 66 -1.41 5.47 10.04
N GLY A 67 -1.17 6.49 9.23
CA GLY A 67 -0.64 6.33 7.88
C GLY A 67 -1.65 5.75 6.90
N TYR A 68 -1.17 5.41 5.72
CA TYR A 68 -1.92 4.70 4.69
C TYR A 68 -1.83 3.19 4.89
N GLY A 69 -2.82 2.45 4.40
CA GLY A 69 -2.81 0.99 4.37
C GLY A 69 -4.04 0.35 4.99
N VAL A 70 -4.05 -0.97 5.06
CA VAL A 70 -5.20 -1.77 5.47
C VAL A 70 -5.68 -1.40 6.87
N THR A 71 -4.77 -1.21 7.83
CA THR A 71 -5.13 -0.88 9.21
C THR A 71 -5.91 0.42 9.32
N SER A 72 -5.46 1.48 8.64
CA SER A 72 -6.13 2.77 8.62
C SER A 72 -7.49 2.70 7.91
N PHE A 73 -7.54 1.99 6.79
CA PHE A 73 -8.76 1.79 6.00
C PHE A 73 -9.85 1.08 6.79
N ILE A 74 -9.54 -0.07 7.39
CA ILE A 74 -10.50 -0.85 8.20
C ILE A 74 -10.94 -0.08 9.44
N ARG A 75 -10.00 0.63 10.11
CA ARG A 75 -10.34 1.53 11.22
C ARG A 75 -11.36 2.58 10.79
N SER A 76 -11.17 3.20 9.65
CA SER A 76 -12.08 4.22 9.12
C SER A 76 -13.46 3.64 8.81
N MET A 77 -13.54 2.43 8.24
CA MET A 77 -14.81 1.73 8.06
C MET A 77 -15.55 1.45 9.37
N VAL A 78 -14.83 0.97 10.39
CA VAL A 78 -15.43 0.72 11.73
C VAL A 78 -15.99 2.01 12.33
N ILE A 79 -15.26 3.12 12.28
CA ILE A 79 -15.72 4.41 12.77
C ILE A 79 -16.94 4.87 11.97
N THR A 80 -16.88 4.81 10.64
CA THR A 80 -17.99 5.18 9.77
C THR A 80 -19.24 4.38 10.08
N ALA A 81 -19.12 3.07 10.31
CA ALA A 81 -20.24 2.22 10.67
C ALA A 81 -20.88 2.62 12.02
N ILE A 82 -20.06 2.95 13.00
CA ILE A 82 -20.54 3.43 14.31
C ILE A 82 -21.24 4.79 14.17
N ASP A 83 -20.66 5.72 13.43
CA ASP A 83 -21.18 7.09 13.28
C ASP A 83 -22.52 7.08 12.54
N ILE A 84 -22.59 6.41 11.39
CA ILE A 84 -23.81 6.35 10.58
C ILE A 84 -24.94 5.61 11.30
N SER A 85 -24.63 4.49 11.96
CA SER A 85 -25.61 3.72 12.72
C SER A 85 -25.96 4.34 14.09
N LYS A 86 -25.26 5.42 14.48
CA LYS A 86 -25.37 6.04 15.82
C LYS A 86 -25.11 5.06 16.97
N GLY A 87 -24.22 4.11 16.72
CA GLY A 87 -23.85 3.05 17.66
C GLY A 87 -24.80 1.84 17.69
N GLU A 88 -25.77 1.77 16.78
CA GLU A 88 -26.71 0.65 16.69
C GLU A 88 -26.19 -0.52 15.83
N ILE A 89 -25.02 -0.38 15.19
CA ILE A 89 -24.37 -1.46 14.42
C ILE A 89 -24.12 -2.69 15.30
N GLU A 90 -24.42 -3.87 14.81
CA GLU A 90 -24.23 -5.09 15.55
C GLU A 90 -22.75 -5.50 15.62
N THR A 91 -22.35 -6.13 16.72
CA THR A 91 -20.96 -6.62 16.91
C THR A 91 -20.53 -7.60 15.81
N LYS A 92 -21.45 -8.39 15.25
CA LYS A 92 -21.17 -9.29 14.14
C LYS A 92 -20.73 -8.52 12.87
N ASP A 93 -21.34 -7.37 12.61
CA ASP A 93 -21.04 -6.53 11.45
C ASP A 93 -19.68 -5.84 11.62
N ILE A 94 -19.36 -5.37 12.84
CA ILE A 94 -18.01 -4.90 13.16
C ILE A 94 -16.97 -6.01 12.97
N SER A 95 -17.28 -7.22 13.41
CA SER A 95 -16.39 -8.39 13.19
C SER A 95 -16.19 -8.70 11.71
N GLN A 96 -17.24 -8.53 10.90
CA GLN A 96 -17.16 -8.69 9.45
C GLN A 96 -16.24 -7.64 8.83
N ILE A 97 -16.36 -6.36 9.20
CA ILE A 97 -15.48 -5.29 8.72
C ILE A 97 -14.01 -5.61 9.06
N ILE A 98 -13.74 -6.07 10.28
CA ILE A 98 -12.39 -6.47 10.69
C ILE A 98 -11.86 -7.64 9.84
N SER A 99 -12.71 -8.64 9.55
CA SER A 99 -12.31 -9.79 8.73
C SER A 99 -11.94 -9.41 7.29
N TRP A 100 -12.52 -8.37 6.72
CA TRP A 100 -12.10 -7.83 5.42
C TRP A 100 -10.67 -7.29 5.44
N GLY A 101 -10.22 -6.78 6.59
CA GLY A 101 -8.80 -6.43 6.77
C GLY A 101 -7.88 -7.64 6.65
N ASP A 102 -8.27 -8.76 7.25
CA ASP A 102 -7.53 -10.02 7.13
C ASP A 102 -7.54 -10.53 5.67
N GLU A 103 -8.65 -10.38 4.94
CA GLU A 103 -8.72 -10.70 3.52
C GLU A 103 -7.73 -9.87 2.70
N LEU A 104 -7.69 -8.54 2.91
CA LEU A 104 -6.74 -7.65 2.22
C LEU A 104 -5.28 -7.98 2.52
N ILE A 105 -4.95 -8.24 3.79
CA ILE A 105 -3.56 -8.57 4.20
C ILE A 105 -3.11 -9.92 3.62
N ASN A 106 -4.03 -10.88 3.52
CA ASN A 106 -3.72 -12.23 3.05
C ASN A 106 -3.95 -12.44 1.55
N ALA A 107 -4.46 -11.44 0.84
CA ALA A 107 -4.69 -11.53 -0.60
C ALA A 107 -3.43 -11.96 -1.37
N PRO A 108 -3.57 -12.75 -2.44
CA PRO A 108 -2.47 -13.03 -3.34
C PRO A 108 -1.99 -11.74 -4.01
N VAL A 109 -0.72 -11.68 -4.35
CA VAL A 109 -0.16 -10.57 -5.13
C VAL A 109 -0.21 -10.94 -6.60
N GLU A 110 -1.08 -10.28 -7.36
CA GLU A 110 -1.26 -10.51 -8.79
C GLU A 110 -0.42 -9.52 -9.59
N LEU A 111 0.63 -10.02 -10.24
CA LEU A 111 1.54 -9.17 -11.02
C LEU A 111 0.85 -8.59 -12.26
N ILE A 112 1.18 -7.34 -12.56
CA ILE A 112 0.79 -6.72 -13.82
C ILE A 112 1.52 -7.44 -14.97
N PRO A 113 0.82 -7.81 -16.06
CA PRO A 113 1.43 -8.54 -17.16
C PRO A 113 2.66 -7.85 -17.74
N GLY A 114 3.74 -8.60 -17.93
CA GLY A 114 5.00 -8.11 -18.50
C GLY A 114 5.96 -7.43 -17.52
N ILE A 115 5.58 -7.35 -16.22
CA ILE A 115 6.41 -6.63 -15.24
C ILE A 115 7.74 -7.33 -14.96
N GLU A 116 7.78 -8.66 -14.93
CA GLU A 116 9.02 -9.42 -14.70
C GLU A 116 10.03 -9.17 -15.81
N GLU A 117 9.59 -9.22 -17.08
CA GLU A 117 10.45 -8.95 -18.24
C GLU A 117 10.95 -7.49 -18.23
N ALA A 118 10.09 -6.54 -17.85
CA ALA A 118 10.47 -5.14 -17.73
C ALA A 118 11.54 -4.94 -16.65
N LEU A 119 11.34 -5.51 -15.45
CA LEU A 119 12.31 -5.42 -14.36
C LEU A 119 13.63 -6.12 -14.70
N MET A 120 13.58 -7.24 -15.39
CA MET A 120 14.78 -7.93 -15.88
C MET A 120 15.60 -7.01 -16.79
N GLY A 121 15.00 -6.39 -17.80
CA GLY A 121 15.68 -5.47 -18.69
C GLY A 121 16.19 -4.18 -18.02
N LEU A 122 15.49 -3.70 -17.01
CA LEU A 122 15.88 -2.50 -16.26
C LEU A 122 17.01 -2.81 -15.26
N SER A 123 17.00 -3.95 -14.59
CA SER A 123 18.03 -4.34 -13.61
C SER A 123 19.41 -4.56 -14.23
N ASP A 124 19.49 -4.81 -15.53
CA ASP A 124 20.77 -4.88 -16.26
C ASP A 124 21.43 -3.50 -16.45
N GLN A 125 20.67 -2.41 -16.34
CA GLN A 125 21.13 -1.06 -16.63
C GLN A 125 21.11 -0.14 -15.42
N TYR A 126 20.24 -0.40 -14.44
CA TYR A 126 19.96 0.48 -13.29
C TYR A 126 19.98 -0.30 -11.99
N ASN A 127 20.34 0.38 -10.91
CA ASN A 127 20.04 -0.10 -9.57
C ASN A 127 18.58 0.25 -9.24
N LEU A 128 17.71 -0.75 -9.14
CA LEU A 128 16.29 -0.54 -8.91
C LEU A 128 16.03 -0.32 -7.42
N LEU A 129 15.41 0.80 -7.07
CA LEU A 129 14.96 1.14 -5.72
C LEU A 129 13.43 1.12 -5.69
N LEU A 130 12.86 0.20 -4.92
CA LEU A 130 11.41 0.21 -4.71
C LEU A 130 11.05 1.31 -3.71
N ILE A 131 10.10 2.18 -4.06
CA ILE A 131 9.61 3.24 -3.17
C ILE A 131 8.08 3.14 -3.13
N THR A 132 7.56 2.61 -2.04
CA THR A 132 6.13 2.39 -1.86
C THR A 132 5.60 3.08 -0.61
N LYS A 133 4.30 3.42 -0.61
CA LYS A 133 3.60 4.04 0.51
C LYS A 133 2.68 3.02 1.19
N GLY A 134 2.60 3.04 2.51
CA GLY A 134 1.68 2.19 3.26
C GLY A 134 2.27 1.61 4.54
N ASP A 135 1.60 0.56 5.06
CA ASP A 135 2.09 -0.18 6.22
C ASP A 135 3.36 -0.97 5.89
N VAL A 136 4.38 -0.78 6.72
CA VAL A 136 5.73 -1.36 6.47
C VAL A 136 5.70 -2.87 6.40
N LEU A 137 4.97 -3.53 7.31
CA LEU A 137 4.91 -4.99 7.37
C LEU A 137 4.14 -5.55 6.18
N HIS A 138 3.00 -4.92 5.83
CA HIS A 138 2.19 -5.35 4.71
C HIS A 138 2.92 -5.15 3.38
N GLN A 139 3.52 -3.99 3.14
CA GLN A 139 4.26 -3.73 1.90
C GLN A 139 5.46 -4.67 1.72
N ARG A 140 6.22 -4.93 2.79
CA ARG A 140 7.32 -5.91 2.74
C ARG A 140 6.82 -7.32 2.45
N ALA A 141 5.71 -7.74 3.06
CA ALA A 141 5.10 -9.05 2.78
C ALA A 141 4.63 -9.16 1.31
N LYS A 142 4.06 -8.08 0.72
CA LYS A 142 3.70 -8.06 -0.70
C LYS A 142 4.91 -8.22 -1.60
N VAL A 143 6.01 -7.52 -1.33
CA VAL A 143 7.27 -7.66 -2.10
C VAL A 143 7.81 -9.09 -2.04
N GLU A 144 7.77 -9.73 -0.87
CA GLU A 144 8.19 -11.12 -0.73
C GLU A 144 7.26 -12.09 -1.48
N LYS A 145 5.95 -11.91 -1.33
CA LYS A 145 4.93 -12.74 -2.01
C LYS A 145 4.97 -12.58 -3.54
N SER A 146 5.33 -11.40 -4.04
CA SER A 146 5.43 -11.14 -5.48
C SER A 146 6.56 -11.89 -6.18
N GLY A 147 7.56 -12.35 -5.43
CA GLY A 147 8.78 -12.94 -6.01
C GLY A 147 9.73 -11.92 -6.66
N LEU A 148 9.42 -10.63 -6.60
CA LEU A 148 10.20 -9.57 -7.28
C LEU A 148 11.33 -8.99 -6.41
N SER A 149 11.48 -9.43 -5.17
CA SER A 149 12.42 -8.85 -4.19
C SER A 149 13.87 -8.81 -4.70
N ASP A 150 14.30 -9.81 -5.49
CA ASP A 150 15.66 -9.94 -5.98
C ASP A 150 16.03 -8.92 -7.07
N PHE A 151 15.04 -8.31 -7.73
CA PHE A 151 15.28 -7.24 -8.69
C PHE A 151 15.69 -5.93 -8.03
N PHE A 152 15.31 -5.72 -6.77
CA PHE A 152 15.50 -4.45 -6.09
C PHE A 152 16.79 -4.45 -5.25
N TRP A 153 17.61 -3.43 -5.49
CA TRP A 153 18.77 -3.14 -4.66
C TRP A 153 18.36 -2.82 -3.22
N ASN A 154 17.28 -2.03 -3.04
CA ASN A 154 16.68 -1.74 -1.74
C ASN A 154 15.18 -1.43 -1.85
N ILE A 155 14.49 -1.44 -0.70
CA ILE A 155 13.05 -1.23 -0.58
C ILE A 155 12.81 -0.16 0.48
N GLU A 156 12.25 0.97 0.06
CA GLU A 156 11.80 2.06 0.92
C GLU A 156 10.28 2.03 1.04
N VAL A 157 9.80 1.83 2.27
CA VAL A 157 8.38 2.00 2.60
C VAL A 157 8.25 3.32 3.34
N VAL A 158 7.47 4.24 2.78
CA VAL A 158 7.37 5.62 3.27
C VAL A 158 5.93 5.94 3.72
N GLY A 159 5.81 6.92 4.60
CA GLY A 159 4.49 7.41 5.04
C GLY A 159 3.84 8.31 4.00
N GLU A 160 4.64 9.11 3.26
CA GLU A 160 4.17 9.97 2.19
C GLU A 160 5.23 10.07 1.07
N LYS A 161 4.78 10.29 -0.17
CA LYS A 161 5.65 10.48 -1.34
C LYS A 161 5.71 11.97 -1.70
N ASP A 162 6.36 12.74 -0.84
CA ASP A 162 6.56 14.18 -1.03
C ASP A 162 8.04 14.54 -1.27
N ALA A 163 8.30 15.83 -1.54
CA ALA A 163 9.64 16.31 -1.82
C ALA A 163 10.62 16.09 -0.66
N ASP A 164 10.16 16.14 0.59
CA ASP A 164 11.03 15.97 1.76
C ASP A 164 11.39 14.51 1.95
N THR A 165 10.45 13.60 1.74
CA THR A 165 10.67 12.15 1.73
C THR A 165 11.70 11.77 0.66
N TYR A 166 11.55 12.26 -0.58
CA TYR A 166 12.54 11.98 -1.63
C TYR A 166 13.91 12.55 -1.31
N ARG A 167 14.01 13.77 -0.76
CA ARG A 167 15.29 14.33 -0.30
C ARG A 167 15.95 13.48 0.80
N MET A 168 15.15 12.96 1.75
CA MET A 168 15.67 12.06 2.78
C MET A 168 16.20 10.76 2.19
N ILE A 169 15.50 10.17 1.21
CA ILE A 169 15.94 8.96 0.51
C ILE A 169 17.25 9.22 -0.22
N LEU A 170 17.33 10.30 -1.03
CA LEU A 170 18.54 10.68 -1.75
C LEU A 170 19.72 10.87 -0.82
N LYS A 171 19.51 11.61 0.28
CA LYS A 171 20.56 11.82 1.31
C LYS A 171 21.01 10.52 1.95
N ARG A 172 20.09 9.58 2.25
CA ARG A 172 20.40 8.26 2.84
C ARG A 172 21.34 7.46 1.96
N TYR A 173 21.20 7.58 0.66
CA TYR A 173 22.01 6.85 -0.32
C TYR A 173 23.18 7.66 -0.89
N GLY A 174 23.41 8.89 -0.40
CA GLY A 174 24.51 9.74 -0.86
C GLY A 174 24.35 10.21 -2.31
N ILE A 175 23.11 10.36 -2.77
CA ILE A 175 22.78 10.81 -4.12
C ILE A 175 22.53 12.31 -4.07
N ASP A 176 23.26 13.06 -4.87
CA ASP A 176 22.99 14.49 -5.10
C ASP A 176 21.79 14.63 -6.04
N PRO A 177 20.77 15.47 -5.69
CA PRO A 177 19.57 15.67 -6.50
C PRO A 177 19.83 16.38 -7.83
#